data_d9dfb645696253e8972260f6c6001091
#
_entry.id   d9dfb645696253e8972260f6c6001091
#
_cell.length_a   1.000
_cell.length_b   1.000
_cell.length_c   1.000
_cell.angle_alpha   90.00
_cell.angle_beta   90.00
_cell.angle_gamma   90.00
#
_symmetry.space_group_name_H-M   'P 1'
#
loop_
_entity.id
_entity.type
_entity.pdbx_description
1 polymer ?
#
loop_
_entity_poly.entity_id
_entity_poly.type
_entity_poly.pdbx_seq_one_letter_code
_entity_poly.pdbx_strand_id
1 'polypeptide(L)'
;ASTTGPVIEAALRAEIPYLDVAAELEANLDTFGHYRERAREDGAVIVPAMAFFGGLGDLLVTAAMGDWTRADEAHIAYALSSWHPTAGTRLSGAVSRERRGDHRLRYRGGRWERRTDAAPALEWTFPEPVGRRPVIGEFTMADVVTVPQHLAIPDVTTYMSAEAARDVVSPDTQALTAADGSGRSDQTFLVDAVVRSGDTERRATASGQDIYAVTAPLVAEALDRVLTGRIRSLGVVPAGEIFDAPDFLRALEPHITLDLHPGRADA
;
A
#
# COMPACT_ATOMS: atom_id res chain seq x y z
N ALA A 1 0.94 -7.24 14.70
CA ALA A 1 1.33 -6.01 15.42
C ALA A 1 2.06 -6.26 16.74
N SER A 2 1.62 -7.20 17.59
CA SER A 2 2.35 -7.51 18.85
C SER A 2 3.73 -8.15 18.65
N THR A 3 3.99 -8.72 17.49
CA THR A 3 5.23 -9.41 17.14
C THR A 3 6.19 -8.55 16.31
N THR A 4 5.74 -7.48 15.68
CA THR A 4 6.55 -6.63 14.80
C THR A 4 7.80 -6.11 15.52
N GLY A 5 7.65 -5.39 16.63
CA GLY A 5 8.77 -4.86 17.39
C GLY A 5 9.79 -5.92 17.83
N PRO A 6 9.38 -6.99 18.53
CA PRO A 6 10.30 -8.07 18.92
C PRO A 6 11.06 -8.70 17.75
N VAL A 7 10.46 -8.84 16.57
CA VAL A 7 11.14 -9.40 15.38
C VAL A 7 12.11 -8.40 14.78
N ILE A 8 11.74 -7.11 14.69
CA ILE A 8 12.68 -6.05 14.26
C ILE A 8 13.89 -6.01 15.20
N GLU A 9 13.68 -6.05 16.51
CA GLU A 9 14.78 -6.10 17.49
C GLU A 9 15.70 -7.30 17.31
N ALA A 10 15.13 -8.47 16.97
CA ALA A 10 15.93 -9.65 16.69
C ALA A 10 16.72 -9.51 15.38
N ALA A 11 16.10 -8.96 14.33
CA ALA A 11 16.75 -8.70 13.05
C ALA A 11 17.93 -7.71 13.19
N LEU A 12 17.70 -6.60 13.90
CA LEU A 12 18.75 -5.62 14.18
C LEU A 12 19.94 -6.24 14.94
N ARG A 13 19.66 -7.05 15.97
CA ARG A 13 20.76 -7.77 16.71
C ARG A 13 21.51 -8.79 15.85
N ALA A 14 20.83 -9.36 14.87
CA ALA A 14 21.41 -10.34 13.95
C ALA A 14 22.05 -9.69 12.71
N GLU A 15 21.96 -8.36 12.59
CA GLU A 15 22.45 -7.59 11.44
C GLU A 15 21.87 -8.09 10.10
N ILE A 16 20.60 -8.49 10.10
CA ILE A 16 19.88 -8.95 8.91
C ILE A 16 18.75 -8.00 8.53
N PRO A 17 18.42 -7.88 7.22
CA PRO A 17 17.28 -7.08 6.77
C PRO A 17 15.95 -7.61 7.33
N TYR A 18 15.01 -6.70 7.53
CA TYR A 18 13.65 -7.01 7.93
C TYR A 18 12.66 -6.50 6.88
N LEU A 19 11.75 -7.38 6.44
CA LEU A 19 10.61 -7.02 5.60
C LEU A 19 9.35 -7.62 6.23
N ASP A 20 8.24 -6.88 6.20
CA ASP A 20 6.95 -7.42 6.61
C ASP A 20 5.81 -7.05 5.65
N VAL A 21 4.68 -7.72 5.84
CA VAL A 21 3.43 -7.49 5.10
C VAL A 21 2.33 -6.95 6.02
N ALA A 22 2.71 -6.30 7.11
CA ALA A 22 1.77 -5.81 8.13
C ALA A 22 0.91 -4.68 7.57
N ALA A 23 -0.40 -4.90 7.53
CA ALA A 23 -1.38 -3.89 7.12
C ALA A 23 -1.84 -3.01 8.31
N GLU A 24 -1.47 -3.35 9.53
CA GLU A 24 -1.86 -2.64 10.75
C GLU A 24 -1.14 -1.30 10.85
N LEU A 25 -1.91 -0.21 10.81
CA LEU A 25 -1.38 1.15 10.78
C LEU A 25 -0.52 1.49 11.98
N GLU A 26 -0.96 1.12 13.19
CA GLU A 26 -0.24 1.39 14.42
C GLU A 26 1.12 0.67 14.41
N ALA A 27 1.20 -0.54 13.84
CA ALA A 27 2.48 -1.23 13.70
C ALA A 27 3.42 -0.48 12.74
N ASN A 28 2.90 0.02 11.64
CA ASN A 28 3.68 0.78 10.68
C ASN A 28 4.13 2.14 11.26
N LEU A 29 3.22 2.88 11.91
CA LEU A 29 3.56 4.12 12.61
C LEU A 29 4.62 3.90 13.69
N ASP A 30 4.45 2.85 14.50
CA ASP A 30 5.42 2.47 15.54
C ASP A 30 6.78 2.12 14.93
N THR A 31 6.81 1.39 13.81
CA THR A 31 8.04 1.01 13.12
C THR A 31 8.80 2.25 12.64
N PHE A 32 8.13 3.18 11.96
CA PHE A 32 8.75 4.43 11.54
C PHE A 32 9.14 5.33 12.71
N GLY A 33 8.31 5.38 13.77
CA GLY A 33 8.53 6.24 14.92
C GLY A 33 9.67 5.78 15.83
N HIS A 34 9.79 4.45 16.07
CA HIS A 34 10.74 3.94 17.06
C HIS A 34 12.06 3.47 16.48
N TYR A 35 12.09 3.02 15.21
CA TYR A 35 13.29 2.37 14.65
C TYR A 35 14.04 3.21 13.61
N ARG A 36 13.47 4.32 13.12
CA ARG A 36 14.05 5.12 12.02
C ARG A 36 15.48 5.57 12.30
N GLU A 37 15.70 6.21 13.45
CA GLU A 37 17.00 6.77 13.79
C GLU A 37 18.04 5.65 13.98
N ARG A 38 17.71 4.66 14.79
CA ARG A 38 18.61 3.52 15.06
C ARG A 38 18.92 2.73 13.79
N ALA A 39 17.91 2.39 12.98
CA ALA A 39 18.16 1.63 11.76
C ALA A 39 19.05 2.40 10.77
N ARG A 40 18.92 3.73 10.73
CA ARG A 40 19.81 4.57 9.92
C ARG A 40 21.24 4.60 10.45
N GLU A 41 21.42 4.69 11.76
CA GLU A 41 22.74 4.67 12.42
C GLU A 41 23.43 3.32 12.26
N ASP A 42 22.69 2.22 12.40
CA ASP A 42 23.18 0.85 12.25
C ASP A 42 23.37 0.45 10.76
N GLY A 43 22.95 1.28 9.80
CA GLY A 43 22.96 0.92 8.37
C GLY A 43 22.03 -0.26 8.04
N ALA A 44 21.02 -0.49 8.86
CA ALA A 44 20.06 -1.59 8.70
C ALA A 44 19.00 -1.29 7.63
N VAL A 45 18.36 -2.34 7.12
CA VAL A 45 17.23 -2.26 6.18
C VAL A 45 15.97 -2.80 6.85
N ILE A 46 14.96 -1.97 6.99
CA ILE A 46 13.64 -2.32 7.53
C ILE A 46 12.59 -1.80 6.55
N VAL A 47 11.86 -2.70 5.89
CA VAL A 47 10.82 -2.37 4.90
C VAL A 47 9.47 -2.83 5.44
N PRO A 48 8.69 -1.94 6.08
CA PRO A 48 7.35 -2.29 6.55
C PRO A 48 6.31 -2.28 5.44
N ALA A 49 5.21 -2.98 5.65
CA ALA A 49 4.03 -3.01 4.77
C ALA A 49 4.33 -3.38 3.31
N MET A 50 5.30 -4.28 3.05
CA MET A 50 5.66 -4.72 1.70
C MET A 50 4.61 -5.70 1.16
N ALA A 51 3.37 -5.23 0.96
CA ALA A 51 2.21 -6.01 0.60
C ALA A 51 1.37 -5.30 -0.49
N PHE A 52 0.26 -5.94 -0.89
CA PHE A 52 -0.72 -5.33 -1.80
C PHE A 52 -1.18 -3.95 -1.31
N PHE A 53 -1.56 -3.82 -0.03
CA PHE A 53 -1.82 -2.53 0.61
C PHE A 53 -0.53 -2.01 1.26
N GLY A 54 -0.14 -0.83 0.94
CA GLY A 54 1.11 -0.18 1.37
C GLY A 54 2.20 -0.28 0.31
N GLY A 55 2.77 -1.46 0.07
CA GLY A 55 3.90 -1.63 -0.84
C GLY A 55 3.56 -1.34 -2.30
N LEU A 56 2.51 -1.97 -2.85
CA LEU A 56 2.12 -1.76 -4.25
C LEU A 56 1.60 -0.34 -4.50
N GLY A 57 0.74 0.18 -3.61
CA GLY A 57 0.21 1.54 -3.74
C GLY A 57 1.32 2.60 -3.65
N ASP A 58 2.25 2.45 -2.72
CA ASP A 58 3.40 3.35 -2.56
C ASP A 58 4.31 3.35 -3.80
N LEU A 59 4.62 2.18 -4.37
CA LEU A 59 5.37 2.05 -5.61
C LEU A 59 4.65 2.72 -6.79
N LEU A 60 3.33 2.57 -6.90
CA LEU A 60 2.54 3.21 -7.96
C LEU A 60 2.53 4.73 -7.82
N VAL A 61 2.31 5.27 -6.61
CA VAL A 61 2.39 6.71 -6.37
C VAL A 61 3.78 7.24 -6.72
N THR A 62 4.83 6.54 -6.30
CA THR A 62 6.22 6.91 -6.61
C THR A 62 6.49 6.89 -8.10
N ALA A 63 5.99 5.90 -8.83
CA ALA A 63 6.10 5.83 -10.28
C ALA A 63 5.31 6.96 -10.97
N ALA A 64 4.13 7.32 -10.47
CA ALA A 64 3.33 8.42 -10.98
C ALA A 64 3.99 9.79 -10.73
N MET A 65 4.72 9.96 -9.62
CA MET A 65 5.53 11.17 -9.38
C MET A 65 6.54 11.42 -10.51
N GLY A 66 7.17 10.36 -11.03
CA GLY A 66 8.17 10.48 -12.09
C GLY A 66 9.30 11.42 -11.69
N ASP A 67 9.43 12.54 -12.40
CA ASP A 67 10.43 13.59 -12.14
C ASP A 67 9.93 14.70 -11.18
N TRP A 68 8.68 14.64 -10.71
CA TRP A 68 8.18 15.61 -9.74
C TRP A 68 8.83 15.41 -8.37
N THR A 69 9.31 16.48 -7.77
CA THR A 69 9.87 16.48 -6.41
C THR A 69 8.83 16.77 -5.33
N ARG A 70 7.66 17.27 -5.73
CA ARG A 70 6.49 17.57 -4.88
C ARG A 70 5.21 17.45 -5.68
N ALA A 71 4.11 17.22 -4.98
CA ALA A 71 2.77 17.33 -5.52
C ALA A 71 1.82 17.87 -4.44
N ASP A 72 0.59 18.24 -4.81
CA ASP A 72 -0.39 18.77 -3.86
C ASP A 72 -1.17 17.64 -3.19
N GLU A 73 -1.54 16.62 -3.96
CA GLU A 73 -2.31 15.48 -3.44
C GLU A 73 -1.99 14.17 -4.17
N ALA A 74 -2.14 13.07 -3.46
CA ALA A 74 -2.11 11.71 -3.99
C ALA A 74 -3.38 10.95 -3.60
N HIS A 75 -3.94 10.25 -4.56
CA HIS A 75 -5.12 9.41 -4.41
C HIS A 75 -4.77 7.98 -4.82
N ILE A 76 -5.06 7.01 -3.95
CA ILE A 76 -4.87 5.58 -4.25
C ILE A 76 -6.23 4.89 -4.15
N ALA A 77 -6.81 4.53 -5.29
CA ALA A 77 -8.12 3.91 -5.35
C ALA A 77 -8.00 2.42 -5.68
N TYR A 78 -8.63 1.61 -4.86
CA TYR A 78 -8.65 0.16 -4.97
C TYR A 78 -10.02 -0.31 -5.46
N ALA A 79 -10.10 -0.84 -6.68
CA ALA A 79 -11.27 -1.57 -7.18
C ALA A 79 -10.99 -3.06 -7.01
N LEU A 80 -11.76 -3.73 -6.17
CA LEU A 80 -11.74 -5.19 -6.04
C LEU A 80 -13.08 -5.73 -6.52
N SER A 81 -13.08 -6.84 -7.25
CA SER A 81 -14.33 -7.52 -7.66
C SER A 81 -15.08 -8.09 -6.45
N SER A 82 -14.36 -8.43 -5.38
CA SER A 82 -14.87 -8.85 -4.08
C SER A 82 -13.75 -8.76 -3.04
N TRP A 83 -14.07 -8.74 -1.75
CA TRP A 83 -13.06 -8.91 -0.70
C TRP A 83 -13.48 -9.97 0.30
N HIS A 84 -13.08 -11.19 0.01
CA HIS A 84 -13.29 -12.36 0.87
C HIS A 84 -12.11 -12.48 1.84
N PRO A 85 -12.24 -12.04 3.09
CA PRO A 85 -11.11 -11.97 4.01
C PRO A 85 -10.66 -13.35 4.46
N THR A 86 -9.34 -13.57 4.45
CA THR A 86 -8.74 -14.75 5.07
C THR A 86 -8.91 -14.71 6.60
N ALA A 87 -8.66 -15.83 7.29
CA ALA A 87 -8.62 -15.85 8.75
C ALA A 87 -7.59 -14.85 9.30
N GLY A 88 -6.43 -14.71 8.63
CA GLY A 88 -5.40 -13.72 8.97
C GLY A 88 -5.91 -12.29 8.83
N THR A 89 -6.60 -11.96 7.74
CA THR A 89 -7.20 -10.63 7.53
C THR A 89 -8.24 -10.29 8.59
N ARG A 90 -9.08 -11.25 8.97
CA ARG A 90 -10.07 -11.05 10.04
C ARG A 90 -9.41 -10.78 11.40
N LEU A 91 -8.37 -11.54 11.73
CA LEU A 91 -7.62 -11.37 12.96
C LEU A 91 -6.89 -10.02 12.98
N SER A 92 -6.20 -9.66 11.91
CA SER A 92 -5.53 -8.38 11.72
C SER A 92 -6.51 -7.21 11.84
N GLY A 93 -7.68 -7.32 11.19
CA GLY A 93 -8.74 -6.33 11.30
C GLY A 93 -9.31 -6.18 12.72
N ALA A 94 -9.42 -7.27 13.47
CA ALA A 94 -9.86 -7.24 14.87
C ALA A 94 -8.83 -6.54 15.77
N VAL A 95 -7.55 -6.89 15.64
CA VAL A 95 -6.44 -6.24 16.38
C VAL A 95 -6.33 -4.75 16.03
N SER A 96 -6.47 -4.40 14.74
CA SER A 96 -6.46 -2.99 14.30
C SER A 96 -7.61 -2.19 14.91
N ARG A 97 -8.82 -2.75 14.97
CA ARG A 97 -9.97 -2.09 15.62
C ARG A 97 -9.75 -1.92 17.13
N GLU A 98 -9.24 -2.93 17.80
CA GLU A 98 -8.96 -2.85 19.24
C GLU A 98 -7.95 -1.75 19.56
N ARG A 99 -6.88 -1.63 18.77
CA ARG A 99 -5.81 -0.62 18.98
C ARG A 99 -6.21 0.78 18.56
N ARG A 100 -6.89 0.91 17.43
CA ARG A 100 -7.28 2.18 16.84
C ARG A 100 -8.60 2.72 17.41
N GLY A 101 -9.45 1.86 17.98
CA GLY A 101 -10.83 2.17 18.28
C GLY A 101 -11.61 2.43 16.98
N ASP A 102 -12.63 3.29 17.03
CA ASP A 102 -13.46 3.66 15.88
C ASP A 102 -12.85 4.78 15.00
N HIS A 103 -11.54 5.08 15.19
CA HIS A 103 -10.89 6.15 14.45
C HIS A 103 -10.43 5.68 13.07
N ARG A 104 -10.64 6.52 12.05
CA ARG A 104 -9.92 6.47 10.78
C ARG A 104 -8.63 7.28 10.91
N LEU A 105 -7.61 6.89 10.17
CA LEU A 105 -6.42 7.69 9.96
C LEU A 105 -6.48 8.30 8.55
N ARG A 106 -6.25 9.61 8.45
CA ARG A 106 -6.00 10.30 7.19
C ARG A 106 -4.72 11.12 7.27
N TYR A 107 -4.10 11.37 6.14
CA TYR A 107 -2.98 12.30 6.03
C TYR A 107 -3.41 13.52 5.24
N ARG A 108 -3.44 14.70 5.89
CA ARG A 108 -3.90 15.94 5.28
C ARG A 108 -3.13 17.15 5.82
N GLY A 109 -2.78 18.08 4.92
CA GLY A 109 -1.99 19.26 5.30
C GLY A 109 -0.64 18.91 5.91
N GLY A 110 -0.01 17.81 5.48
CA GLY A 110 1.27 17.35 5.98
C GLY A 110 1.25 16.68 7.36
N ARG A 111 0.09 16.24 7.86
CA ARG A 111 -0.05 15.62 9.18
C ARG A 111 -1.08 14.49 9.20
N TRP A 112 -0.88 13.53 10.09
CA TRP A 112 -1.88 12.50 10.38
C TRP A 112 -2.96 13.04 11.30
N GLU A 113 -4.21 12.78 10.95
CA GLU A 113 -5.40 13.15 11.71
C GLU A 113 -6.25 11.92 12.00
N ARG A 114 -6.67 11.76 13.25
CA ARG A 114 -7.64 10.74 13.65
C ARG A 114 -9.06 11.29 13.52
N ARG A 115 -9.94 10.53 12.84
CA ARG A 115 -11.32 10.92 12.55
C ARG A 115 -12.29 9.87 13.07
N THR A 116 -13.43 10.33 13.61
CA THR A 116 -14.53 9.48 14.11
C THR A 116 -15.84 9.65 13.33
N ASP A 117 -15.93 10.69 12.48
CA ASP A 117 -17.08 10.88 11.59
C ASP A 117 -17.17 9.77 10.53
N ALA A 118 -18.33 9.67 9.86
CA ALA A 118 -18.53 8.68 8.81
C ALA A 118 -17.52 8.87 7.66
N ALA A 119 -17.00 7.75 7.14
CA ALA A 119 -16.16 7.79 5.95
C ALA A 119 -16.96 8.34 4.76
N PRO A 120 -16.37 9.22 3.92
CA PRO A 120 -17.09 9.79 2.79
C PRO A 120 -17.40 8.71 1.73
N ALA A 121 -18.65 8.63 1.31
CA ALA A 121 -19.08 7.83 0.17
C ALA A 121 -19.10 8.72 -1.07
N LEU A 122 -18.43 8.31 -2.12
CA LEU A 122 -18.32 9.05 -3.37
C LEU A 122 -18.19 8.12 -4.56
N GLU A 123 -18.00 8.67 -5.75
CA GLU A 123 -17.73 7.91 -6.95
C GLU A 123 -16.30 8.15 -7.44
N TRP A 124 -15.67 7.11 -7.93
CA TRP A 124 -14.37 7.15 -8.56
C TRP A 124 -14.46 6.63 -9.98
N THR A 125 -13.79 7.31 -10.92
CA THR A 125 -13.70 6.85 -12.30
C THR A 125 -12.36 6.15 -12.52
N PHE A 126 -12.39 4.84 -12.41
CA PHE A 126 -11.26 3.98 -12.72
C PHE A 126 -11.06 3.92 -14.24
N PRO A 127 -9.85 3.57 -14.72
CA PRO A 127 -9.64 3.19 -16.12
C PRO A 127 -10.55 2.02 -16.55
N GLU A 128 -10.80 1.93 -17.86
CA GLU A 128 -11.48 0.78 -18.44
C GLU A 128 -10.67 -0.52 -18.21
N PRO A 129 -11.31 -1.68 -18.01
CA PRO A 129 -12.77 -1.92 -18.14
C PRO A 129 -13.56 -1.68 -16.83
N VAL A 130 -12.96 -1.19 -15.76
CA VAL A 130 -13.64 -1.01 -14.47
C VAL A 130 -14.65 0.15 -14.50
N GLY A 131 -14.25 1.28 -15.07
CA GLY A 131 -15.11 2.46 -15.23
C GLY A 131 -15.53 3.08 -13.88
N ARG A 132 -16.65 3.80 -13.90
CA ARG A 132 -17.16 4.53 -12.73
C ARG A 132 -17.75 3.58 -11.68
N ARG A 133 -17.30 3.73 -10.40
CA ARG A 133 -17.72 2.89 -9.28
C ARG A 133 -17.93 3.71 -8.02
N PRO A 134 -18.91 3.34 -7.17
CA PRO A 134 -19.02 3.88 -5.82
C PRO A 134 -17.84 3.40 -4.97
N VAL A 135 -17.25 4.32 -4.21
CA VAL A 135 -16.12 4.05 -3.32
C VAL A 135 -16.35 4.65 -1.93
N ILE A 136 -15.68 4.08 -0.94
CA ILE A 136 -15.52 4.66 0.39
C ILE A 136 -14.17 5.36 0.42
N GLY A 137 -14.18 6.67 0.59
CA GLY A 137 -12.96 7.47 0.75
C GLY A 137 -12.42 7.43 2.17
N GLU A 138 -11.17 7.86 2.31
CA GLU A 138 -10.45 7.75 3.58
C GLU A 138 -10.52 6.30 4.15
N PHE A 139 -10.53 5.31 3.28
CA PHE A 139 -10.53 3.91 3.67
C PHE A 139 -9.13 3.53 4.14
N THR A 140 -8.92 3.63 5.43
CA THR A 140 -7.60 3.60 6.06
C THR A 140 -6.77 2.37 5.68
N MET A 141 -5.74 2.57 4.84
CA MET A 141 -4.78 1.57 4.38
C MET A 141 -3.35 2.00 4.72
N ALA A 142 -2.39 1.07 4.64
CA ALA A 142 -0.99 1.33 4.99
C ALA A 142 -0.37 2.46 4.16
N ASP A 143 -0.88 2.71 2.95
CA ASP A 143 -0.43 3.77 2.04
C ASP A 143 -0.46 5.16 2.66
N VAL A 144 -1.47 5.46 3.52
CA VAL A 144 -1.52 6.76 4.22
C VAL A 144 -0.39 6.93 5.23
N VAL A 145 0.32 5.84 5.55
CA VAL A 145 1.52 5.88 6.41
C VAL A 145 2.79 5.87 5.57
N THR A 146 2.89 5.00 4.56
CA THR A 146 4.12 4.78 3.79
C THR A 146 4.45 5.94 2.85
N VAL A 147 3.48 6.39 2.04
CA VAL A 147 3.67 7.47 1.04
C VAL A 147 4.20 8.76 1.67
N PRO A 148 3.63 9.29 2.78
CA PRO A 148 4.12 10.51 3.40
C PRO A 148 5.51 10.41 4.04
N GLN A 149 6.09 9.22 4.15
CA GLN A 149 7.41 9.06 4.75
C GLN A 149 8.54 9.58 3.85
N HIS A 150 8.30 9.62 2.53
CA HIS A 150 9.35 9.92 1.56
C HIS A 150 8.91 10.88 0.45
N LEU A 151 7.62 11.05 0.18
CA LEU A 151 7.12 11.96 -0.84
C LEU A 151 6.63 13.28 -0.25
N ALA A 152 7.01 14.39 -0.86
CA ALA A 152 6.56 15.73 -0.47
C ALA A 152 5.15 16.01 -1.02
N ILE A 153 4.17 15.29 -0.46
CA ILE A 153 2.75 15.37 -0.81
C ILE A 153 1.97 15.63 0.48
N PRO A 154 1.34 16.80 0.67
CA PRO A 154 0.66 17.12 1.92
C PRO A 154 -0.67 16.38 2.12
N ASP A 155 -1.34 15.94 1.06
CA ASP A 155 -2.62 15.26 1.13
C ASP A 155 -2.55 13.89 0.47
N VAL A 156 -2.76 12.81 1.26
CA VAL A 156 -2.79 11.42 0.76
C VAL A 156 -4.10 10.77 1.17
N THR A 157 -4.88 10.32 0.19
CA THR A 157 -6.20 9.72 0.40
C THR A 157 -6.29 8.37 -0.28
N THR A 158 -6.80 7.38 0.43
CA THR A 158 -7.08 6.04 -0.08
C THR A 158 -8.59 5.82 -0.24
N TYR A 159 -8.95 5.04 -1.24
CA TYR A 159 -10.33 4.71 -1.57
C TYR A 159 -10.49 3.21 -1.78
N MET A 160 -11.61 2.67 -1.38
CA MET A 160 -11.96 1.27 -1.59
C MET A 160 -13.32 1.17 -2.28
N SER A 161 -13.46 0.30 -3.29
CA SER A 161 -14.78 0.01 -3.88
C SER A 161 -15.78 -0.34 -2.78
N ALA A 162 -16.97 0.26 -2.84
CA ALA A 162 -17.96 0.16 -1.75
C ALA A 162 -18.43 -1.29 -1.52
N GLU A 163 -18.40 -2.13 -2.53
CA GLU A 163 -18.72 -3.55 -2.45
C GLU A 163 -17.65 -4.28 -1.61
N ALA A 164 -16.38 -4.17 -1.97
CA ALA A 164 -15.28 -4.77 -1.22
C ALA A 164 -15.21 -4.27 0.24
N ALA A 165 -15.48 -2.98 0.46
CA ALA A 165 -15.54 -2.41 1.80
C ALA A 165 -16.66 -3.04 2.66
N ARG A 166 -17.78 -3.44 2.06
CA ARG A 166 -18.86 -4.18 2.73
C ARG A 166 -18.47 -5.63 2.99
N ASP A 167 -17.88 -6.29 1.99
CA ASP A 167 -17.49 -7.70 2.08
C ASP A 167 -16.54 -7.96 3.24
N VAL A 168 -15.50 -7.14 3.39
CA VAL A 168 -14.45 -7.35 4.40
C VAL A 168 -14.95 -7.25 5.84
N VAL A 169 -16.02 -6.51 6.08
CA VAL A 169 -16.61 -6.34 7.43
C VAL A 169 -17.78 -7.28 7.69
N SER A 170 -18.34 -7.88 6.65
CA SER A 170 -19.50 -8.78 6.76
C SER A 170 -19.08 -10.13 7.40
N PRO A 171 -19.77 -10.57 8.46
CA PRO A 171 -19.51 -11.88 9.05
C PRO A 171 -19.88 -13.04 8.11
N ASP A 172 -20.79 -12.81 7.17
CA ASP A 172 -21.33 -13.82 6.25
C ASP A 172 -20.42 -14.03 5.03
N THR A 173 -19.44 -13.15 4.80
CA THR A 173 -18.50 -13.31 3.69
C THR A 173 -17.60 -14.52 3.92
N GLN A 174 -17.70 -15.50 3.04
CA GLN A 174 -16.86 -16.70 3.10
C GLN A 174 -15.42 -16.38 2.72
N ALA A 175 -14.48 -17.21 3.20
CA ALA A 175 -13.08 -17.09 2.78
C ALA A 175 -12.93 -17.43 1.28
N LEU A 176 -11.90 -16.85 0.66
CA LEU A 176 -11.52 -17.17 -0.71
C LEU A 176 -11.23 -18.66 -0.86
N THR A 177 -11.65 -19.22 -2.00
CA THR A 177 -11.27 -20.56 -2.44
C THR A 177 -10.45 -20.45 -3.72
N ALA A 178 -9.49 -21.36 -3.87
CA ALA A 178 -8.73 -21.46 -5.11
C ALA A 178 -9.67 -21.76 -6.29
N ALA A 179 -9.58 -20.95 -7.34
CA ALA A 179 -10.33 -21.14 -8.58
C ALA A 179 -9.54 -21.94 -9.63
N ASP A 180 -8.23 -22.04 -9.49
CA ASP A 180 -7.35 -22.72 -10.40
C ASP A 180 -6.30 -23.59 -9.71
N GLY A 181 -5.52 -24.34 -10.51
CA GLY A 181 -4.45 -25.21 -10.01
C GLY A 181 -3.22 -24.47 -9.45
N SER A 182 -3.15 -23.14 -9.58
CA SER A 182 -2.09 -22.31 -8.99
C SER A 182 -2.43 -21.83 -7.57
N GLY A 183 -3.62 -22.15 -7.07
CA GLY A 183 -4.10 -21.74 -5.76
C GLY A 183 -4.63 -20.31 -5.71
N ARG A 184 -4.78 -19.62 -6.84
CA ARG A 184 -5.35 -18.26 -6.92
C ARG A 184 -6.88 -18.33 -6.93
N SER A 185 -7.49 -17.36 -6.28
CA SER A 185 -8.94 -17.13 -6.40
C SER A 185 -9.26 -16.40 -7.71
N ASP A 186 -10.54 -16.33 -8.06
CA ASP A 186 -11.04 -15.57 -9.21
C ASP A 186 -11.21 -14.06 -8.93
N GLN A 187 -10.90 -13.62 -7.73
CA GLN A 187 -10.91 -12.18 -7.37
C GLN A 187 -9.98 -11.40 -8.28
N THR A 188 -10.48 -10.31 -8.84
CA THR A 188 -9.67 -9.36 -9.62
C THR A 188 -9.52 -8.05 -8.88
N PHE A 189 -8.44 -7.34 -9.19
CA PHE A 189 -8.19 -6.01 -8.65
C PHE A 189 -7.70 -5.03 -9.72
N LEU A 190 -7.93 -3.75 -9.47
CA LEU A 190 -7.26 -2.63 -10.10
C LEU A 190 -6.89 -1.62 -9.01
N VAL A 191 -5.63 -1.24 -8.96
CA VAL A 191 -5.11 -0.16 -8.13
C VAL A 191 -4.83 1.03 -9.02
N ASP A 192 -5.41 2.18 -8.71
CA ASP A 192 -5.32 3.41 -9.48
C ASP A 192 -4.69 4.49 -8.60
N ALA A 193 -3.43 4.80 -8.87
CA ALA A 193 -2.69 5.87 -8.19
C ALA A 193 -2.68 7.12 -9.05
N VAL A 194 -3.23 8.20 -8.51
CA VAL A 194 -3.34 9.51 -9.15
C VAL A 194 -2.61 10.55 -8.31
N VAL A 195 -1.70 11.28 -8.90
CA VAL A 195 -0.95 12.36 -8.25
C VAL A 195 -1.25 13.67 -8.97
N ARG A 196 -1.55 14.73 -8.22
CA ARG A 196 -1.90 16.04 -8.77
C ARG A 196 -0.97 17.15 -8.27
N SER A 197 -0.63 18.05 -9.17
CA SER A 197 0.11 19.28 -8.88
C SER A 197 -0.45 20.42 -9.74
N GLY A 198 -1.12 21.39 -9.09
CA GLY A 198 -1.92 22.39 -9.78
C GLY A 198 -2.99 21.73 -10.67
N ASP A 199 -3.02 22.11 -11.95
CA ASP A 199 -3.95 21.57 -12.94
C ASP A 199 -3.45 20.29 -13.63
N THR A 200 -2.28 19.79 -13.26
CA THR A 200 -1.67 18.62 -13.90
C THR A 200 -1.89 17.36 -13.06
N GLU A 201 -2.27 16.28 -13.75
CA GLU A 201 -2.47 14.96 -13.16
C GLU A 201 -1.52 13.95 -13.82
N ARG A 202 -0.93 13.08 -12.99
CA ARG A 202 -0.20 11.88 -13.42
C ARG A 202 -0.82 10.65 -12.79
N ARG A 203 -0.76 9.55 -13.52
CA ARG A 203 -1.43 8.30 -13.13
C ARG A 203 -0.53 7.11 -13.35
N ALA A 204 -0.61 6.15 -12.43
CA ALA A 204 -0.05 4.81 -12.58
C ALA A 204 -1.06 3.79 -12.12
N THR A 205 -1.26 2.71 -12.87
CA THR A 205 -2.21 1.66 -12.50
C THR A 205 -1.58 0.29 -12.55
N ALA A 206 -2.08 -0.58 -11.68
CA ALA A 206 -1.78 -2.01 -11.70
C ALA A 206 -3.07 -2.80 -11.56
N SER A 207 -3.26 -3.80 -12.40
CA SER A 207 -4.39 -4.73 -12.30
C SER A 207 -3.92 -6.18 -12.33
N GLY A 208 -4.70 -7.06 -11.74
CA GLY A 208 -4.35 -8.47 -11.67
C GLY A 208 -5.40 -9.30 -10.94
N GLN A 209 -4.98 -10.47 -10.51
CA GLN A 209 -5.82 -11.48 -9.87
C GLN A 209 -5.30 -11.80 -8.49
N ASP A 210 -6.21 -11.86 -7.49
CA ASP A 210 -5.98 -12.28 -6.11
C ASP A 210 -4.99 -11.41 -5.33
N ILE A 211 -5.53 -10.51 -4.50
CA ILE A 211 -4.74 -9.56 -3.69
C ILE A 211 -3.80 -10.26 -2.69
N TYR A 212 -4.11 -11.49 -2.28
CA TYR A 212 -3.25 -12.27 -1.40
C TYR A 212 -2.13 -12.95 -2.19
N ALA A 213 -2.47 -13.56 -3.33
CA ALA A 213 -1.51 -14.25 -4.16
C ALA A 213 -0.45 -13.29 -4.74
N VAL A 214 -0.84 -12.07 -5.14
CA VAL A 214 0.11 -11.07 -5.69
C VAL A 214 1.10 -10.54 -4.63
N THR A 215 0.77 -10.63 -3.35
CA THR A 215 1.68 -10.22 -2.27
C THR A 215 2.95 -11.07 -2.21
N ALA A 216 2.88 -12.35 -2.55
CA ALA A 216 4.04 -13.23 -2.52
C ALA A 216 5.14 -12.83 -3.53
N PRO A 217 4.88 -12.66 -4.85
CA PRO A 217 5.90 -12.18 -5.78
C PRO A 217 6.39 -10.77 -5.45
N LEU A 218 5.55 -9.89 -4.91
CA LEU A 218 5.93 -8.55 -4.47
C LEU A 218 6.98 -8.59 -3.35
N VAL A 219 6.78 -9.43 -2.33
CA VAL A 219 7.76 -9.62 -1.26
C VAL A 219 9.01 -10.34 -1.75
N ALA A 220 8.88 -11.33 -2.63
CA ALA A 220 10.01 -12.06 -3.18
C ALA A 220 10.95 -11.15 -4.00
N GLU A 221 10.38 -10.28 -4.84
CA GLU A 221 11.16 -9.28 -5.59
C GLU A 221 11.85 -8.29 -4.65
N ALA A 222 11.15 -7.81 -3.61
CA ALA A 222 11.73 -6.93 -2.61
C ALA A 222 12.91 -7.59 -1.88
N LEU A 223 12.73 -8.85 -1.46
CA LEU A 223 13.78 -9.62 -0.79
C LEU A 223 15.00 -9.81 -1.70
N ASP A 224 14.78 -10.20 -2.95
CA ASP A 224 15.87 -10.38 -3.92
C ASP A 224 16.65 -9.07 -4.12
N ARG A 225 15.95 -7.94 -4.27
CA ARG A 225 16.61 -6.62 -4.38
C ARG A 225 17.42 -6.25 -3.16
N VAL A 226 16.90 -6.49 -1.97
CA VAL A 226 17.63 -6.23 -0.72
C VAL A 226 18.88 -7.11 -0.63
N LEU A 227 18.75 -8.42 -0.89
CA LEU A 227 19.88 -9.37 -0.80
C LEU A 227 20.94 -9.17 -1.88
N THR A 228 20.56 -8.63 -3.04
CA THR A 228 21.48 -8.35 -4.16
C THR A 228 21.99 -6.91 -4.18
N GLY A 229 21.61 -6.08 -3.19
CA GLY A 229 22.05 -4.68 -3.10
C GLY A 229 21.40 -3.74 -4.11
N ARG A 230 20.30 -4.12 -4.76
CA ARG A 230 19.52 -3.28 -5.68
C ARG A 230 18.58 -2.36 -4.92
N ILE A 231 19.12 -1.58 -3.98
CA ILE A 231 18.42 -0.64 -3.10
C ILE A 231 19.02 0.75 -3.20
N ARG A 232 18.22 1.79 -2.88
CA ARG A 232 18.61 3.21 -2.98
C ARG A 232 18.87 3.87 -1.63
N SER A 233 18.34 3.28 -0.54
CA SER A 233 18.40 3.87 0.80
C SER A 233 18.49 2.78 1.88
N LEU A 234 18.87 3.19 3.08
CA LEU A 234 18.98 2.37 4.29
C LEU A 234 18.13 2.98 5.40
N GLY A 235 17.79 2.21 6.40
CA GLY A 235 16.98 2.63 7.54
C GLY A 235 15.60 1.96 7.54
N VAL A 236 14.64 2.60 8.20
CA VAL A 236 13.21 2.26 8.06
C VAL A 236 12.67 3.02 6.85
N VAL A 237 12.45 2.31 5.76
CA VAL A 237 12.16 2.91 4.45
C VAL A 237 10.97 2.21 3.77
N PRO A 238 10.02 2.99 3.21
CA PRO A 238 8.92 2.43 2.44
C PRO A 238 9.39 1.95 1.06
N ALA A 239 8.54 1.17 0.39
CA ALA A 239 8.85 0.54 -0.88
C ALA A 239 9.29 1.51 -1.98
N GLY A 240 8.57 2.64 -2.10
CA GLY A 240 8.86 3.66 -3.12
C GLY A 240 10.15 4.44 -2.88
N GLU A 241 10.66 4.47 -1.64
CA GLU A 241 11.94 5.11 -1.32
C GLU A 241 13.12 4.18 -1.58
N ILE A 242 13.00 2.92 -1.13
CA ILE A 242 14.13 1.97 -1.18
C ILE A 242 14.36 1.39 -2.57
N PHE A 243 13.32 1.25 -3.40
CA PHE A 243 13.42 0.66 -4.72
C PHE A 243 13.27 1.67 -5.85
N ASP A 244 13.81 1.33 -7.03
CA ASP A 244 13.41 1.98 -8.29
C ASP A 244 11.98 1.55 -8.61
N ALA A 245 10.99 2.41 -8.32
CA ALA A 245 9.60 2.04 -8.41
C ALA A 245 9.17 1.59 -9.84
N PRO A 246 9.50 2.31 -10.92
CA PRO A 246 9.18 1.84 -12.27
C PRO A 246 9.86 0.52 -12.64
N ASP A 247 11.11 0.30 -12.26
CA ASP A 247 11.83 -0.92 -12.53
C ASP A 247 11.29 -2.09 -11.70
N PHE A 248 10.97 -1.83 -10.43
CA PHE A 248 10.34 -2.82 -9.56
C PHE A 248 8.97 -3.28 -10.09
N LEU A 249 8.12 -2.34 -10.47
CA LEU A 249 6.79 -2.64 -10.99
C LEU A 249 6.84 -3.45 -12.28
N ARG A 250 7.78 -3.14 -13.20
CA ARG A 250 7.98 -3.94 -14.43
C ARG A 250 8.43 -5.38 -14.12
N ALA A 251 9.22 -5.60 -13.07
CA ALA A 251 9.59 -6.96 -12.66
C ALA A 251 8.37 -7.80 -12.20
N LEU A 252 7.26 -7.15 -11.82
CA LEU A 252 6.02 -7.81 -11.44
C LEU A 252 5.06 -8.08 -12.63
N GLU A 253 5.36 -7.64 -13.85
CA GLU A 253 4.47 -7.82 -15.03
C GLU A 253 4.01 -9.27 -15.29
N PRO A 254 4.75 -10.34 -14.91
CA PRO A 254 4.21 -11.69 -14.96
C PRO A 254 3.00 -11.94 -14.04
N HIS A 255 2.77 -11.07 -13.05
CA HIS A 255 1.74 -11.20 -12.02
C HIS A 255 0.70 -10.08 -12.05
N ILE A 256 1.04 -8.94 -12.67
CA ILE A 256 0.17 -7.77 -12.82
C ILE A 256 0.24 -7.23 -14.25
N THR A 257 -0.83 -6.56 -14.66
CA THR A 257 -0.79 -5.68 -15.83
C THR A 257 -0.55 -4.26 -15.35
N LEU A 258 0.47 -3.62 -15.88
CA LEU A 258 0.93 -2.31 -15.47
C LEU A 258 0.64 -1.28 -16.56
N ASP A 259 0.16 -0.10 -16.16
CA ASP A 259 0.04 1.06 -17.04
C ASP A 259 0.58 2.30 -16.30
N LEU A 260 1.68 2.83 -16.83
CA LEU A 260 2.36 4.01 -16.32
C LEU A 260 2.18 5.15 -17.30
N HIS A 261 1.25 6.05 -17.05
CA HIS A 261 1.09 7.28 -17.81
C HIS A 261 1.84 8.42 -17.10
N PRO A 262 3.10 8.71 -17.47
CA PRO A 262 3.70 9.98 -17.14
C PRO A 262 2.86 11.04 -17.85
N GLY A 263 2.28 11.98 -17.12
CA GLY A 263 1.33 12.97 -17.63
C GLY A 263 1.77 13.50 -18.99
N ARG A 264 0.84 13.61 -19.93
CA ARG A 264 1.06 14.40 -21.13
C ARG A 264 1.30 15.83 -20.66
N ALA A 265 2.51 16.34 -20.88
CA ALA A 265 2.67 17.77 -20.99
C ALA A 265 1.78 18.18 -22.17
N ASP A 266 0.70 18.90 -21.88
CA ASP A 266 -0.08 19.53 -22.93
C ASP A 266 0.87 20.45 -23.71
N ALA A 267 0.98 20.15 -25.01
CA ALA A 267 1.80 20.91 -25.97
C ALA A 267 1.11 22.21 -26.39
#